data_61487fdff54fa27699f0919a882edd91
#
_entry.id   61487fdff54fa27699f0919a882edd91
#
_cell.length_a   1.000
_cell.length_b   1.000
_cell.length_c   1.000
_cell.angle_alpha   90.00
_cell.angle_beta   90.00
_cell.angle_gamma   90.00
#
_symmetry.space_group_name_H-M   'P 1'
#
loop_
_entity.id
_entity.type
_entity.pdbx_description
1 polymer ?
#
loop_
_entity_poly.entity_id
_entity_poly.type
_entity_poly.pdbx_seq_one_letter_code
_entity_poly.pdbx_strand_id
1 'polypeptide(L)' 'MTYRAYSGPRGSERISPLSKDRLLFKEFQTLDDAFAWARHTNEGGRVALLIEGDDGTRLERREIAGALHHADFARRQ' A
#
# COMPACT_ATOMS: atom_id res chain seq x y z
N MET A 1 1.29 -17.52 2.71
CA MET A 1 1.78 -16.22 3.16
C MET A 1 0.77 -15.14 2.80
N THR A 2 0.49 -14.23 3.70
CA THR A 2 -0.54 -13.22 3.50
C THR A 2 0.06 -11.82 3.66
N TYR A 3 -0.32 -10.93 2.78
CA TYR A 3 0.02 -9.51 2.85
C TYR A 3 -1.25 -8.71 3.07
N ARG A 4 -1.20 -7.72 3.96
CA ARG A 4 -2.32 -6.83 4.24
C ARG A 4 -1.95 -5.44 3.81
N ALA A 5 -2.75 -4.87 2.91
CA ALA A 5 -2.55 -3.51 2.44
C ALA A 5 -3.64 -2.61 3.03
N TYR A 6 -3.23 -1.53 3.66
CA TYR A 6 -4.13 -0.58 4.34
C TYR A 6 -4.23 0.69 3.53
N SER A 7 -5.44 1.22 3.44
CA SER A 7 -5.69 2.48 2.74
C SER A 7 -6.62 3.39 3.52
N GLY A 8 -6.52 4.68 3.24
CA GLY A 8 -7.40 5.68 3.83
C GLY A 8 -7.73 6.77 2.82
N PRO A 9 -8.66 7.67 3.14
CA PRO A 9 -8.94 8.80 2.27
C PRO A 9 -7.72 9.71 2.15
N ARG A 10 -7.67 10.52 1.10
CA ARG A 10 -6.60 11.50 0.95
C ARG A 10 -6.55 12.39 2.17
N GLY A 11 -5.34 12.68 2.63
CA GLY A 11 -5.13 13.41 3.87
C GLY A 11 -4.88 12.50 5.07
N SER A 12 -5.08 11.18 4.93
CA SER A 12 -4.87 10.22 6.00
C SER A 12 -3.38 9.91 6.24
N GLU A 13 -2.49 10.49 5.45
CA GLU A 13 -1.05 10.25 5.55
C GLU A 13 -0.49 10.61 6.93
N ARG A 14 -1.20 11.44 7.67
CA ARG A 14 -0.80 11.86 9.02
C ARG A 14 -1.31 10.93 10.10
N ILE A 15 -2.14 9.95 9.75
CA ILE A 15 -2.67 9.00 10.74
C ILE A 15 -1.54 8.05 11.12
N SER A 16 -1.33 7.91 12.43
CA SER A 16 -0.33 7.00 12.95
C SER A 16 -0.64 5.56 12.56
N PRO A 17 0.37 4.72 12.25
CA PRO A 17 0.16 3.30 12.05
C PRO A 17 -0.52 2.59 13.21
N LEU A 18 -0.49 3.17 14.41
CA LEU A 18 -1.20 2.64 15.58
C LEU A 18 -2.71 2.75 15.44
N SER A 19 -3.21 3.57 14.51
CA SER A 19 -4.64 3.73 14.25
C SER A 19 -5.09 2.95 13.03
N LYS A 20 -4.36 1.93 12.64
CA LYS A 20 -4.66 1.17 11.41
C LYS A 20 -5.99 0.43 11.45
N ASP A 21 -6.57 0.22 12.64
CA ASP A 21 -7.90 -0.35 12.80
C ASP A 21 -9.00 0.57 12.23
N ARG A 22 -8.70 1.84 12.01
CA ARG A 22 -9.61 2.81 11.36
C ARG A 22 -9.45 2.84 9.86
N LEU A 23 -8.47 2.11 9.32
CA LEU A 23 -8.18 2.08 7.90
C LEU A 23 -8.84 0.87 7.26
N LEU A 24 -9.21 1.00 6.00
CA LEU A 24 -9.65 -0.14 5.23
C LEU A 24 -8.43 -0.97 4.84
N PHE A 25 -8.56 -2.28 4.88
CA PHE A 25 -7.47 -3.14 4.44
C PHE A 25 -8.00 -4.27 3.57
N LYS A 26 -7.10 -4.83 2.79
CA LYS A 26 -7.38 -5.98 1.95
C LYS A 26 -6.20 -6.94 2.02
N GLU A 27 -6.49 -8.25 2.01
CA GLU A 27 -5.46 -9.28 2.08
C GLU A 27 -5.13 -9.80 0.69
N PHE A 28 -3.84 -10.10 0.48
CA PHE A 28 -3.32 -10.61 -0.78
C PHE A 28 -2.35 -11.75 -0.51
N GLN A 29 -2.19 -12.63 -1.47
CA GLN A 29 -1.26 -13.76 -1.36
C GLN A 29 0.14 -13.40 -1.81
N THR A 30 0.30 -12.36 -2.62
CA THR A 30 1.59 -11.92 -3.13
C THR A 30 1.77 -10.43 -2.92
N LEU A 31 3.03 -9.99 -2.82
CA LEU A 31 3.36 -8.58 -2.70
C LEU A 31 2.99 -7.83 -3.99
N ASP A 32 3.14 -8.46 -5.14
CA ASP A 32 2.77 -7.86 -6.42
C ASP A 32 1.29 -7.51 -6.47
N ASP A 33 0.43 -8.39 -5.97
CA ASP A 33 -1.00 -8.13 -5.89
C ASP A 33 -1.30 -6.96 -4.96
N ALA A 34 -0.59 -6.89 -3.83
CA ALA A 34 -0.74 -5.78 -2.89
C ALA A 34 -0.36 -4.46 -3.54
N PHE A 35 0.73 -4.42 -4.30
CA PHE A 35 1.15 -3.23 -5.04
C PHE A 35 0.15 -2.84 -6.12
N ALA A 36 -0.40 -3.79 -6.85
CA ALA A 36 -1.40 -3.52 -7.88
C ALA A 36 -2.63 -2.85 -7.26
N TRP A 37 -3.07 -3.34 -6.12
CA TRP A 37 -4.18 -2.75 -5.40
C TRP A 37 -3.83 -1.35 -4.86
N ALA A 38 -2.60 -1.17 -4.37
CA ALA A 38 -2.15 0.13 -3.88
C ALA A 38 -2.18 1.18 -4.99
N ARG A 39 -1.75 0.81 -6.20
CA ARG A 39 -1.82 1.70 -7.36
C ARG A 39 -3.26 2.06 -7.69
N HIS A 40 -4.13 1.07 -7.75
CA HIS A 40 -5.55 1.27 -8.03
C HIS A 40 -6.18 2.20 -6.99
N THR A 41 -5.84 2.01 -5.73
CA THR A 41 -6.31 2.83 -4.63
C THR A 41 -5.87 4.28 -4.79
N ASN A 42 -4.60 4.51 -5.12
CA ASN A 42 -4.07 5.86 -5.32
C ASN A 42 -4.75 6.56 -6.50
N GLU A 43 -5.02 5.84 -7.57
CA GLU A 43 -5.72 6.38 -8.74
C GLU A 43 -7.17 6.70 -8.43
N GLY A 44 -7.78 5.97 -7.51
CA GLY A 44 -9.17 6.15 -7.11
C GLY A 44 -9.41 7.25 -6.08
N GLY A 45 -8.39 8.04 -5.72
CA GLY A 45 -8.55 9.15 -4.78
C GLY A 45 -8.35 8.78 -3.32
N ARG A 46 -7.90 7.57 -3.05
CA ARG A 46 -7.47 7.14 -1.72
C ARG A 46 -5.95 6.99 -1.70
N VAL A 47 -5.36 6.73 -0.56
CA VAL A 47 -3.92 6.52 -0.45
C VAL A 47 -3.64 5.19 0.23
N ALA A 48 -2.67 4.45 -0.31
CA ALA A 48 -2.14 3.26 0.34
C ALA A 48 -1.13 3.71 1.39
N LEU A 49 -1.36 3.32 2.64
CA LEU A 49 -0.60 3.82 3.78
C LEU A 49 0.37 2.81 4.36
N LEU A 50 0.08 1.52 4.22
CA LEU A 50 0.88 0.48 4.85
C LEU A 50 0.64 -0.85 4.16
N ILE A 51 1.70 -1.61 3.97
CA ILE A 51 1.61 -3.03 3.58
C ILE A 51 2.41 -3.82 4.61
N GLU A 52 1.75 -4.81 5.22
CA GLU A 52 2.38 -5.73 6.16
C GLU A 52 2.27 -7.15 5.64
N GLY A 53 3.32 -7.93 5.82
CA GLY A 53 3.33 -9.35 5.46
C GLY A 53 3.59 -10.25 6.66
N ASP A 54 3.12 -11.47 6.60
CA ASP A 54 3.34 -12.47 7.65
C ASP A 54 4.83 -12.85 7.77
N ASP A 55 5.62 -12.54 6.76
CA ASP A 55 7.07 -12.77 6.75
C ASP A 55 7.87 -11.64 7.40
N GLY A 56 7.20 -10.68 8.01
CA GLY A 56 7.85 -9.50 8.60
C GLY A 56 7.96 -8.31 7.67
N THR A 57 7.49 -8.43 6.44
CA THR A 57 7.49 -7.30 5.49
C THR A 57 6.65 -6.16 6.06
N ARG A 58 7.19 -4.95 6.00
CA ARG A 58 6.47 -3.75 6.40
C ARG A 58 6.90 -2.60 5.49
N LEU A 59 5.97 -2.09 4.72
CA LEU A 59 6.20 -0.98 3.81
C LEU A 59 5.27 0.16 4.17
N GLU A 60 5.85 1.29 4.52
CA GLU A 60 5.09 2.49 4.83
C GLU A 60 4.78 3.27 3.54
N ARG A 61 3.95 4.29 3.64
CA ARG A 61 3.47 5.05 2.48
C ARG A 61 4.61 5.48 1.54
N ARG A 62 5.71 5.97 2.11
CA ARG A 62 6.85 6.45 1.31
C ARG A 62 7.47 5.32 0.50
N GLU A 63 7.62 4.17 1.11
CA GLU A 63 8.21 2.99 0.46
C GLU A 63 7.29 2.44 -0.61
N ILE A 64 5.98 2.43 -0.36
CA ILE A 64 4.98 2.01 -1.34
C ILE A 64 5.03 2.94 -2.55
N ALA A 65 5.03 4.25 -2.33
CA ALA A 65 5.08 5.23 -3.40
C ALA A 65 6.35 5.10 -4.24
N GLY A 66 7.49 4.86 -3.59
CA GLY A 66 8.75 4.64 -4.29
C GLY A 66 8.73 3.39 -5.15
N ALA A 67 8.17 2.30 -4.62
CA ALA A 67 8.08 1.05 -5.36
C ALA A 67 7.14 1.18 -6.57
N LEU A 68 6.01 1.87 -6.43
CA LEU A 68 5.09 2.09 -7.53
C LEU A 68 5.70 2.97 -8.61
N HIS A 69 6.42 4.01 -8.21
CA HIS A 69 7.11 4.89 -9.16
C HIS A 69 8.16 4.13 -9.96
N HIS A 70 8.93 3.29 -9.30
CA HIS A 70 9.96 2.48 -9.96
C HIS A 70 9.34 1.50 -10.95
N ALA A 71 8.23 0.85 -10.58
CA ALA A 71 7.52 -0.08 -11.45
C ALA A 71 6.97 0.63 -12.68
N ASP A 72 6.41 1.83 -12.52
CA ASP A 72 5.88 2.62 -13.63
C ASP A 72 6.99 3.03 -14.59
N PHE A 73 8.15 3.42 -14.06
CA PHE A 73 9.30 3.77 -14.87
C PHE A 73 9.77 2.57 -15.69
N ALA A 74 9.84 1.39 -15.08
CA ALA A 74 10.26 0.18 -15.75
C ALA A 74 9.28 -0.22 -16.89
N ARG A 75 7.99 0.04 -16.72
CA ARG A 75 6.99 -0.29 -17.73
C ARG A 75 7.06 0.61 -18.97
N ARG A 76 7.65 1.77 -18.86
CA ARG A 76 7.75 2.71 -19.99
C ARG A 76 8.89 2.37 -20.94
N GLN A 77 9.65 1.40 -20.61
CA GLN A 77 10.68 0.88 -21.49
C GLN A 77 10.16 -0.37 -22.20
#